data_977a212d8f735f82179fdc6510487494
#
_entry.id   977a212d8f735f82179fdc6510487494
#
_cell.length_a   1.000
_cell.length_b   1.000
_cell.length_c   1.000
_cell.angle_alpha   90.00
_cell.angle_beta   90.00
_cell.angle_gamma   90.00
#
_symmetry.space_group_name_H-M   'P 1'
#
loop_
_entity.id
_entity.type
_entity.pdbx_description
1 polymer ?
#
loop_
_entity_poly.entity_id
_entity_poly.type
_entity_poly.pdbx_seq_one_letter_code
_entity_poly.pdbx_strand_id
1 'polypeptide(L)'
;QCYYIDVNAGGKQGRGLSIALGPEGEVLNESSVGEDIVLIEIDTDKVERVRKRGIKGLGQPLKSFRDNSEPFTKRTTNSKYLKDLGVLEMPEKE
;
A
#
# COMPACT_ATOMS: atom_id res chain seq x y z
N GLN A 1 -1.56 1.16 -0.97
CA GLN A 1 -1.50 -0.29 -1.24
C GLN A 1 -0.13 -0.68 -1.82
N CYS A 2 0.88 -0.36 -1.09
CA CYS A 2 2.26 -0.68 -1.38
C CYS A 2 3.02 -0.84 -0.06
N TYR A 3 4.22 -1.37 -0.13
CA TYR A 3 5.15 -1.26 1.00
C TYR A 3 5.67 0.18 1.06
N TYR A 4 5.77 0.70 2.26
CA TYR A 4 6.30 2.04 2.51
C TYR A 4 7.46 1.94 3.48
N ILE A 5 8.61 2.47 3.09
CA ILE A 5 9.81 2.44 3.92
C ILE A 5 10.35 3.87 4.02
N ASP A 6 10.39 4.38 5.24
CA ASP A 6 10.92 5.69 5.57
C ASP A 6 12.22 5.50 6.36
N VAL A 7 13.33 5.94 5.79
CA VAL A 7 14.65 5.76 6.38
C VAL A 7 15.19 7.10 6.84
N ASN A 8 15.37 7.23 8.14
CA ASN A 8 15.88 8.44 8.78
C ASN A 8 17.29 8.23 9.32
N ALA A 9 18.10 9.28 9.28
CA ALA A 9 19.42 9.26 9.89
C ALA A 9 19.30 9.07 11.40
N GLY A 10 20.07 8.11 11.93
CA GLY A 10 20.15 7.87 13.36
C GLY A 10 21.34 8.59 14.02
N GLY A 11 21.54 8.38 15.31
CA GLY A 11 22.65 8.90 16.05
C GLY A 11 22.54 10.39 16.39
N LYS A 12 23.66 11.06 16.50
CA LYS A 12 23.72 12.47 16.99
C LYS A 12 23.11 13.50 16.02
N GLN A 13 23.06 13.18 14.73
CA GLN A 13 22.65 14.13 13.68
C GLN A 13 21.25 13.85 13.13
N GLY A 14 20.56 12.87 13.68
CA GLY A 14 19.23 12.51 13.21
C GLY A 14 18.37 11.97 14.35
N ARG A 15 17.06 11.89 14.10
CA ARG A 15 16.12 11.37 15.08
C ARG A 15 15.99 9.85 15.04
N GLY A 16 16.51 9.20 14.00
CA GLY A 16 16.27 7.78 13.77
C GLY A 16 14.79 7.49 13.57
N LEU A 17 14.31 6.43 14.20
CA LEU A 17 12.90 6.02 14.14
C LEU A 17 12.41 5.77 12.70
N SER A 18 13.25 5.13 11.89
CA SER A 18 12.84 4.65 10.57
C SER A 18 11.72 3.64 10.70
N ILE A 19 10.80 3.63 9.75
CA ILE A 19 9.63 2.76 9.81
C ILE A 19 9.42 2.04 8.48
N ALA A 20 8.95 0.81 8.56
CA ALA A 20 8.51 0.03 7.42
C ALA A 20 7.06 -0.37 7.61
N LEU A 21 6.22 -0.06 6.63
CA LEU A 21 4.80 -0.37 6.62
C LEU A 21 4.49 -1.34 5.48
N GLY A 22 3.54 -2.22 5.72
CA GLY A 22 3.03 -3.14 4.72
C GLY A 22 1.85 -2.58 3.92
N PRO A 23 1.38 -3.32 2.89
CA PRO A 23 0.34 -2.86 1.98
C PRO A 23 -1.04 -2.61 2.62
N GLU A 24 -1.27 -3.13 3.82
CA GLU A 24 -2.49 -2.90 4.59
C GLU A 24 -2.32 -1.83 5.68
N GLY A 25 -1.17 -1.14 5.70
CA GLY A 25 -0.85 -0.15 6.72
C GLY A 25 -0.27 -0.72 8.00
N GLU A 26 -0.01 -2.02 8.05
CA GLU A 26 0.58 -2.68 9.20
C GLU A 26 2.03 -2.24 9.41
N VAL A 27 2.44 -2.04 10.67
CA VAL A 27 3.83 -1.76 11.01
C VAL A 27 4.63 -3.06 10.98
N LEU A 28 5.56 -3.17 10.02
CA LEU A 28 6.42 -4.33 9.90
C LEU A 28 7.60 -4.24 10.85
N ASN A 29 8.19 -3.07 10.95
CA ASN A 29 9.29 -2.82 11.86
C ASN A 29 9.49 -1.32 12.08
N GLU A 30 10.07 -0.97 13.22
CA GLU A 30 10.54 0.37 13.57
C GLU A 30 11.97 0.27 14.04
N SER A 31 12.83 1.19 13.61
CA SER A 31 14.19 1.26 14.09
C SER A 31 14.29 2.03 15.41
N SER A 32 15.41 1.86 16.09
CA SER A 32 15.75 2.67 17.27
C SER A 32 16.18 4.08 16.88
N VAL A 33 16.39 4.95 17.90
CA VAL A 33 16.90 6.30 17.68
C VAL A 33 18.37 6.33 17.28
N GLY A 34 19.12 5.26 17.55
CA GLY A 34 20.54 5.11 17.20
C GLY A 34 20.74 4.42 15.84
N GLU A 35 21.96 3.93 15.62
CA GLU A 35 22.23 3.08 14.48
C GLU A 35 21.51 1.74 14.64
N ASP A 36 20.90 1.26 13.56
CA ASP A 36 20.13 0.03 13.58
C ASP A 36 20.13 -0.64 12.21
N ILE A 37 19.99 -1.95 12.21
CA ILE A 37 19.77 -2.74 11.00
C ILE A 37 18.44 -3.45 11.18
N VAL A 38 17.49 -3.13 10.30
CA VAL A 38 16.15 -3.68 10.32
C VAL A 38 15.94 -4.55 9.10
N LEU A 39 15.54 -5.80 9.33
CA LEU A 39 15.20 -6.73 8.26
C LEU A 39 13.69 -6.84 8.14
N ILE A 40 13.19 -6.74 6.91
CA ILE A 40 11.78 -6.94 6.60
C ILE A 40 11.66 -7.89 5.42
N GLU A 41 10.55 -8.60 5.35
CA GLU A 41 10.19 -9.43 4.22
C GLU A 41 9.16 -8.69 3.36
N ILE A 42 9.43 -8.62 2.05
CA ILE A 42 8.52 -8.02 1.07
C ILE A 42 7.92 -9.12 0.22
N ASP A 43 6.59 -9.25 0.28
CA ASP A 43 5.80 -10.17 -0.54
C ASP A 43 5.00 -9.38 -1.56
N THR A 44 5.43 -9.40 -2.81
CA THR A 44 4.76 -8.67 -3.89
C THR A 44 3.36 -9.22 -4.19
N ASP A 45 3.12 -10.51 -3.95
CA ASP A 45 1.80 -11.10 -4.12
C ASP A 45 0.80 -10.51 -3.12
N LYS A 46 1.25 -10.11 -1.94
CA LYS A 46 0.42 -9.41 -0.97
C LYS A 46 -0.06 -8.06 -1.49
N VAL A 47 0.81 -7.31 -2.17
CA VAL A 47 0.42 -6.05 -2.83
C VAL A 47 -0.71 -6.30 -3.83
N GLU A 48 -0.56 -7.32 -4.67
CA GLU A 48 -1.59 -7.67 -5.67
C GLU A 48 -2.91 -8.06 -5.01
N ARG A 49 -2.87 -8.86 -3.97
CA ARG A 49 -4.10 -9.24 -3.24
C ARG A 49 -4.80 -8.04 -2.64
N VAL A 50 -4.05 -7.13 -2.01
CA VAL A 50 -4.64 -5.94 -1.37
C VAL A 50 -5.24 -5.00 -2.41
N ARG A 51 -4.59 -4.83 -3.57
CA ARG A 51 -5.13 -4.00 -4.66
C ARG A 51 -6.40 -4.59 -5.26
N LYS A 52 -6.52 -5.92 -5.32
CA LYS A 52 -7.69 -6.60 -5.86
C LYS A 52 -8.85 -6.65 -4.88
N ARG A 53 -8.60 -6.84 -3.61
CA ARG A 53 -9.64 -7.14 -2.62
C ARG A 53 -9.78 -6.11 -1.51
N GLY A 54 -8.81 -5.21 -1.35
CA GLY A 54 -8.75 -4.35 -0.19
C GLY A 54 -8.59 -5.14 1.09
N ILE A 55 -9.08 -4.60 2.18
CA ILE A 55 -9.18 -5.28 3.46
C ILE A 55 -10.66 -5.62 3.65
N LYS A 56 -11.02 -6.89 3.49
CA LYS A 56 -12.42 -7.37 3.55
C LYS A 56 -13.36 -6.59 2.59
N GLY A 57 -12.88 -6.26 1.41
CA GLY A 57 -13.64 -5.50 0.41
C GLY A 57 -13.62 -3.98 0.60
N LEU A 58 -12.97 -3.47 1.62
CA LEU A 58 -12.76 -2.03 1.82
C LEU A 58 -11.41 -1.60 1.25
N GLY A 59 -11.35 -0.36 0.74
CA GLY A 59 -10.09 0.19 0.25
C GLY A 59 -9.64 -0.40 -1.09
N GLN A 60 -10.47 -0.28 -2.12
CA GLN A 60 -10.13 -0.68 -3.49
C GLN A 60 -10.01 0.56 -4.39
N PRO A 61 -9.06 1.48 -4.11
CA PRO A 61 -9.02 2.79 -4.76
C PRO A 61 -8.77 2.75 -6.26
N LEU A 62 -7.97 1.79 -6.75
CA LEU A 62 -7.71 1.67 -8.19
C LEU A 62 -8.97 1.27 -8.97
N LYS A 63 -9.77 0.36 -8.41
CA LYS A 63 -11.04 -0.03 -9.01
C LYS A 63 -12.06 1.10 -8.93
N SER A 64 -12.15 1.76 -7.79
CA SER A 64 -13.04 2.91 -7.59
C SER A 64 -12.71 4.05 -8.58
N PHE A 65 -11.43 4.36 -8.76
CA PHE A 65 -10.98 5.35 -9.74
C PHE A 65 -11.34 4.93 -11.17
N ARG A 66 -11.10 3.68 -11.54
CA ARG A 66 -11.43 3.13 -12.86
C ARG A 66 -12.92 3.27 -13.16
N ASP A 67 -13.78 2.95 -12.19
CA ASP A 67 -15.23 2.87 -12.36
C ASP A 67 -15.95 4.21 -12.09
N ASN A 68 -15.22 5.24 -11.69
CA ASN A 68 -15.78 6.56 -11.41
C ASN A 68 -16.31 7.20 -12.68
N SER A 69 -17.57 7.66 -12.63
CA SER A 69 -18.26 8.33 -13.75
C SER A 69 -18.13 9.85 -13.76
N GLU A 70 -17.43 10.45 -12.81
CA GLU A 70 -17.25 11.91 -12.73
C GLU A 70 -16.51 12.46 -13.95
N PRO A 71 -16.83 13.70 -14.40
CA PRO A 71 -16.32 14.25 -15.65
C PRO A 71 -14.92 14.85 -15.54
N PHE A 72 -13.95 14.09 -15.06
CA PHE A 72 -12.55 14.48 -15.10
C PHE A 72 -11.74 13.54 -16.02
N THR A 73 -10.59 14.02 -16.50
CA THR A 73 -9.78 13.24 -17.43
C THR A 73 -9.18 12.00 -16.77
N LYS A 74 -9.57 10.82 -17.26
CA LYS A 74 -9.07 9.52 -16.78
C LYS A 74 -8.13 8.92 -17.82
N ARG A 75 -6.88 9.28 -17.77
CA ARG A 75 -5.90 8.82 -18.78
C ARG A 75 -5.52 7.35 -18.67
N THR A 76 -5.66 6.77 -17.50
CA THR A 76 -5.15 5.42 -17.19
C THR A 76 -6.24 4.36 -16.99
N THR A 77 -7.53 4.71 -17.15
CA THR A 77 -8.63 3.75 -16.91
C THR A 77 -8.68 2.62 -17.92
N ASN A 78 -8.07 2.79 -19.09
CA ASN A 78 -7.99 1.76 -20.15
C ASN A 78 -6.73 0.90 -20.07
N SER A 79 -5.90 1.06 -19.05
CA SER A 79 -4.70 0.25 -18.92
C SER A 79 -5.06 -1.22 -18.69
N LYS A 80 -4.25 -2.12 -19.24
CA LYS A 80 -4.41 -3.56 -19.02
C LYS A 80 -4.38 -3.91 -17.54
N TYR A 81 -3.50 -3.27 -16.77
CA TYR A 81 -3.39 -3.49 -15.35
C TYR A 81 -4.71 -3.25 -14.61
N LEU A 82 -5.37 -2.11 -14.89
CA LEU A 82 -6.65 -1.78 -14.23
C LEU A 82 -7.77 -2.75 -14.64
N LYS A 83 -7.78 -3.19 -15.89
CA LYS A 83 -8.76 -4.18 -16.36
C LYS A 83 -8.56 -5.53 -15.67
N ASP A 84 -7.32 -5.96 -15.50
CA ASP A 84 -6.97 -7.25 -14.90
C ASP A 84 -7.26 -7.32 -13.39
N LEU A 85 -7.54 -6.17 -12.73
CA LEU A 85 -7.93 -6.16 -11.32
C LEU A 85 -9.29 -6.82 -11.05
N GLY A 86 -10.11 -6.98 -12.08
CA GLY A 86 -11.46 -7.53 -11.94
C GLY A 86 -12.47 -6.49 -11.46
N VAL A 87 -13.66 -6.94 -11.11
CA VAL A 87 -14.74 -6.07 -10.65
C VAL A 87 -14.53 -5.62 -9.20
N LEU A 88 -15.14 -4.47 -8.89
CA LEU A 88 -15.15 -3.96 -7.51
C LEU A 88 -15.95 -4.91 -6.63
N GLU A 89 -15.31 -5.46 -5.61
CA GLU A 89 -15.95 -6.36 -4.66
C GLU A 89 -16.73 -5.57 -3.61
N MET A 90 -17.83 -6.14 -3.15
CA MET A 90 -18.58 -5.57 -2.05
C MET A 90 -17.87 -5.87 -0.73
N PRO A 91 -17.89 -4.93 0.24
CA PRO A 91 -17.32 -5.19 1.56
C PRO A 91 -17.95 -6.39 2.24
N GLU A 92 -17.12 -7.17 2.93
CA GLU A 92 -17.61 -8.30 3.72
C GLU A 92 -18.35 -7.78 4.97
N LYS A 93 -19.49 -8.38 5.27
CA LYS A 93 -20.22 -8.10 6.52
C LYS A 93 -19.51 -8.80 7.68
N GLU A 94 -19.33 -8.07 8.74
CA GLU A 94 -18.83 -8.63 9.99
C GLU A 94 -19.94 -9.36 10.77
#